data_5c3ec2e4b655139b4fbab86e6e027023
#
_entry.id   5c3ec2e4b655139b4fbab86e6e027023
#
_cell.length_a   1.000
_cell.length_b   1.000
_cell.length_c   1.000
_cell.angle_alpha   90.00
_cell.angle_beta   90.00
_cell.angle_gamma   90.00
#
_symmetry.space_group_name_H-M   'P 1'
#
loop_
_entity.id
_entity.type
_entity.pdbx_description
1 polymer ?
#
loop_
_entity_poly.entity_id
_entity_poly.type
_entity_poly.pdbx_seq_one_letter_code
_entity_poly.pdbx_strand_id
1 'polypeptide(L)'
;MQDTLSLYELNALVRRSLEQCLPDEYWVQAELSDVRTNSTGHCYLEFVQKDPRSNNLIAKARGTIWANIYRLLKPYFEESTGQLFTSGIKVLVKVTVAFHELYGYSLTVQDIDPTYTLGDMARRRREVLRQL
;
A
#
# COMPACT_ATOMS: atom_id res chain seq x y z
N MET A 1 16.58 39.40 1.22
CA MET A 1 17.22 38.09 1.02
C MET A 1 16.40 37.03 1.68
N GLN A 2 16.05 35.98 0.95
CA GLN A 2 15.29 34.84 1.53
C GLN A 2 16.24 33.96 2.34
N ASP A 3 15.73 33.47 3.46
CA ASP A 3 16.45 32.47 4.23
C ASP A 3 16.52 31.16 3.45
N THR A 4 17.65 30.49 3.57
CA THR A 4 17.81 29.18 2.95
C THR A 4 17.48 28.06 3.93
N LEU A 5 17.01 26.95 3.40
CA LEU A 5 16.74 25.75 4.17
C LEU A 5 17.77 24.69 3.80
N SER A 6 18.14 23.87 4.77
CA SER A 6 18.83 22.62 4.46
C SER A 6 17.80 21.64 3.87
N LEU A 7 18.27 20.59 3.20
CA LEU A 7 17.37 19.55 2.69
C LEU A 7 16.59 18.88 3.82
N TYR A 8 17.25 18.61 4.95
CA TYR A 8 16.57 18.05 6.12
C TYR A 8 15.44 18.97 6.60
N GLU A 9 15.70 20.28 6.67
CA GLU A 9 14.70 21.25 7.11
C GLU A 9 13.50 21.30 6.16
N LEU A 10 13.74 21.27 4.85
CA LEU A 10 12.66 21.22 3.87
C LEU A 10 11.84 19.93 4.01
N ASN A 11 12.53 18.79 4.13
CA ASN A 11 11.83 17.51 4.27
C ASN A 11 11.05 17.42 5.58
N ALA A 12 11.57 18.01 6.67
CA ALA A 12 10.83 18.10 7.94
C ALA A 12 9.58 18.98 7.80
N LEU A 13 9.65 20.05 7.01
CA LEU A 13 8.49 20.89 6.70
C LEU A 13 7.44 20.12 5.90
N VAL A 14 7.86 19.33 4.91
CA VAL A 14 6.96 18.45 4.14
C VAL A 14 6.27 17.47 5.08
N ARG A 15 7.03 16.81 5.97
CA ARG A 15 6.48 15.85 6.92
C ARG A 15 5.40 16.50 7.80
N ARG A 16 5.70 17.65 8.40
CA ARG A 16 4.73 18.35 9.25
C ARG A 16 3.49 18.77 8.48
N SER A 17 3.66 19.23 7.23
CA SER A 17 2.55 19.63 6.38
C SER A 17 1.62 18.47 6.06
N LEU A 18 2.19 17.29 5.75
CA LEU A 18 1.40 16.09 5.49
C LEU A 18 0.68 15.61 6.75
N GLU A 19 1.33 15.65 7.92
CA GLU A 19 0.71 15.29 9.19
C GLU A 19 -0.50 16.20 9.51
N GLN A 20 -0.41 17.49 9.16
CA GLN A 20 -1.50 18.43 9.39
C GLN A 20 -2.62 18.30 8.36
N CYS A 21 -2.28 18.08 7.09
CA CYS A 21 -3.25 18.09 6.00
C CYS A 21 -3.84 16.70 5.73
N LEU A 22 -3.11 15.62 6.02
CA LEU A 22 -3.54 14.25 5.80
C LEU A 22 -3.37 13.40 7.08
N PRO A 23 -4.04 13.81 8.19
CA PRO A 23 -3.85 13.13 9.47
C PRO A 23 -4.66 11.85 9.63
N ASP A 24 -5.61 11.60 8.72
CA ASP A 24 -6.57 10.51 8.85
C ASP A 24 -6.02 9.20 8.31
N GLU A 25 -6.81 8.15 8.50
CA GLU A 25 -6.61 6.87 7.85
C GLU A 25 -7.47 6.82 6.60
N TYR A 26 -6.95 6.24 5.54
CA TYR A 26 -7.64 6.17 4.24
C TYR A 26 -7.71 4.74 3.75
N TRP A 27 -8.85 4.33 3.22
CA TRP A 27 -8.98 3.05 2.52
C TRP A 27 -8.53 3.24 1.07
N VAL A 28 -7.53 2.48 0.65
CA VAL A 28 -6.90 2.61 -0.65
C VAL A 28 -6.95 1.28 -1.40
N GLN A 29 -7.42 1.35 -2.65
CA GLN A 29 -7.39 0.23 -3.57
C GLN A 29 -6.09 0.28 -4.37
N ALA A 30 -5.37 -0.84 -4.42
CA ALA A 30 -4.11 -0.91 -5.17
C ALA A 30 -3.77 -2.35 -5.50
N GLU A 31 -2.85 -2.54 -6.42
CA GLU A 31 -2.23 -3.83 -6.70
C GLU A 31 -0.89 -3.88 -6.00
N LEU A 32 -0.53 -5.03 -5.44
CA LEU A 32 0.80 -5.25 -4.87
C LEU A 32 1.74 -5.71 -5.99
N SER A 33 2.77 -4.92 -6.26
CA SER A 33 3.81 -5.30 -7.24
C SER A 33 5.01 -5.95 -6.56
N ASP A 34 5.19 -5.71 -5.25
CA ASP A 34 6.27 -6.31 -4.49
C ASP A 34 5.85 -6.47 -3.03
N VAL A 35 6.26 -7.59 -2.42
CA VAL A 35 6.02 -7.90 -1.00
C VAL A 35 7.28 -8.54 -0.45
N ARG A 36 7.92 -7.89 0.52
CA ARG A 36 9.15 -8.39 1.14
C ARG A 36 9.07 -8.25 2.65
N THR A 37 9.59 -9.24 3.36
CA THR A 37 9.73 -9.19 4.83
C THR A 37 11.19 -9.12 5.20
N ASN A 38 11.50 -8.34 6.25
CA ASN A 38 12.85 -8.29 6.78
C ASN A 38 13.01 -9.26 7.97
N SER A 39 14.24 -9.34 8.51
CA SER A 39 14.57 -10.24 9.63
C SER A 39 13.81 -9.91 10.91
N THR A 40 13.34 -8.68 11.08
CA THR A 40 12.59 -8.24 12.27
C THR A 40 11.08 -8.43 12.10
N GLY A 41 10.62 -8.94 10.96
CA GLY A 41 9.21 -9.24 10.73
C GLY A 41 8.39 -8.10 10.14
N HIS A 42 9.01 -6.96 9.80
CA HIS A 42 8.33 -5.89 9.09
C HIS A 42 8.14 -6.27 7.63
N CYS A 43 7.00 -5.90 7.06
CA CYS A 43 6.69 -6.15 5.65
C CYS A 43 6.80 -4.86 4.86
N TYR A 44 7.56 -4.87 3.78
CA TYR A 44 7.71 -3.75 2.87
C TYR A 44 7.02 -4.07 1.55
N LEU A 45 6.22 -3.10 1.09
CA LEU A 45 5.33 -3.26 -0.05
C LEU A 45 5.62 -2.23 -1.12
N GLU A 46 5.28 -2.57 -2.35
CA GLU A 46 5.10 -1.59 -3.42
C GLU A 46 3.67 -1.69 -3.91
N PHE A 47 2.94 -0.58 -3.80
CA PHE A 47 1.59 -0.44 -4.34
C PHE A 47 1.67 0.20 -5.71
N VAL A 48 0.89 -0.31 -6.65
CA VAL A 48 0.77 0.26 -7.99
C VAL A 48 -0.69 0.34 -8.40
N GLN A 49 -0.97 1.25 -9.31
CA GLN A 49 -2.25 1.30 -10.02
C GLN A 49 -1.96 1.39 -11.50
N LYS A 50 -2.68 0.59 -12.28
CA LYS A 50 -2.54 0.56 -13.74
C LYS A 50 -3.77 1.16 -14.39
N ASP A 51 -3.56 1.81 -15.53
CA ASP A 51 -4.67 2.24 -16.40
C ASP A 51 -5.36 0.99 -16.94
N PRO A 52 -6.70 0.84 -16.75
CA PRO A 52 -7.40 -0.35 -17.21
C PRO A 52 -7.40 -0.52 -18.74
N ARG A 53 -7.17 0.55 -19.50
CA ARG A 53 -7.17 0.51 -20.97
C ARG A 53 -5.81 0.14 -21.55
N SER A 54 -4.73 0.71 -21.01
CA SER A 54 -3.38 0.58 -21.56
C SER A 54 -2.48 -0.34 -20.75
N ASN A 55 -2.87 -0.68 -19.52
CA ASN A 55 -2.08 -1.43 -18.57
C ASN A 55 -0.79 -0.69 -18.13
N ASN A 56 -0.68 0.60 -18.43
CA ASN A 56 0.43 1.43 -18.00
C ASN A 56 0.27 1.81 -16.53
N LEU A 57 1.38 1.93 -15.82
CA LEU A 57 1.37 2.41 -14.43
C LEU A 57 0.98 3.88 -14.39
N ILE A 58 0.01 4.23 -13.56
CA ILE A 58 -0.44 5.62 -13.38
C ILE A 58 -0.23 6.12 -11.95
N ALA A 59 0.04 5.22 -11.00
CA ALA A 59 0.36 5.60 -9.62
C ALA A 59 1.22 4.53 -8.98
N LYS A 60 2.05 4.94 -8.03
CA LYS A 60 2.96 4.05 -7.32
C LYS A 60 3.27 4.65 -5.94
N ALA A 61 3.34 3.79 -4.93
CA ALA A 61 3.73 4.20 -3.58
C ALA A 61 4.37 3.04 -2.86
N ARG A 62 5.35 3.36 -2.01
CA ARG A 62 5.91 2.37 -1.09
C ARG A 62 4.98 2.22 0.10
N GLY A 63 4.93 1.02 0.67
CA GLY A 63 4.16 0.73 1.85
C GLY A 63 4.96 -0.03 2.88
N THR A 64 4.54 0.08 4.13
CA THR A 64 5.12 -0.65 5.25
C THR A 64 3.99 -1.21 6.10
N ILE A 65 4.12 -2.48 6.50
CA ILE A 65 3.29 -3.06 7.55
C ILE A 65 4.24 -3.44 8.67
N TRP A 66 4.14 -2.75 9.81
CA TRP A 66 4.99 -3.04 10.95
C TRP A 66 4.71 -4.43 11.48
N ALA A 67 5.71 -5.07 12.08
CA ALA A 67 5.66 -6.47 12.48
C ALA A 67 4.47 -6.82 13.38
N ASN A 68 4.10 -5.93 14.32
CA ASN A 68 2.98 -6.16 15.23
C ASN A 68 1.63 -6.23 14.50
N ILE A 69 1.49 -5.53 13.39
CA ILE A 69 0.29 -5.58 12.53
C ILE A 69 0.40 -6.74 11.55
N TYR A 70 1.56 -6.91 10.91
CA TYR A 70 1.75 -7.90 9.86
C TYR A 70 1.51 -9.33 10.35
N ARG A 71 1.97 -9.66 11.55
CA ARG A 71 1.78 -11.01 12.12
C ARG A 71 0.32 -11.37 12.33
N LEU A 72 -0.58 -10.39 12.42
CA LEU A 72 -2.02 -10.59 12.53
C LEU A 72 -2.71 -10.47 11.17
N LEU A 73 -2.28 -9.52 10.36
CA LEU A 73 -2.90 -9.22 9.07
C LEU A 73 -2.69 -10.33 8.06
N LYS A 74 -1.47 -10.87 7.95
CA LYS A 74 -1.16 -11.90 6.97
C LYS A 74 -2.00 -13.15 7.14
N PRO A 75 -2.05 -13.81 8.33
CA PRO A 75 -2.90 -15.00 8.50
C PRO A 75 -4.38 -14.68 8.35
N TYR A 76 -4.85 -13.53 8.83
CA TYR A 76 -6.23 -13.11 8.66
C TYR A 76 -6.61 -13.02 7.18
N PHE A 77 -5.77 -12.37 6.38
CA PHE A 77 -5.99 -12.23 4.93
C PHE A 77 -5.98 -13.60 4.25
N GLU A 78 -4.96 -14.42 4.53
CA GLU A 78 -4.77 -15.70 3.85
C GLU A 78 -5.88 -16.69 4.20
N GLU A 79 -6.33 -16.73 5.45
CA GLU A 79 -7.46 -17.56 5.86
C GLU A 79 -8.79 -17.09 5.22
N SER A 80 -8.98 -15.77 5.16
CA SER A 80 -10.21 -15.19 4.62
C SER A 80 -10.34 -15.34 3.12
N THR A 81 -9.23 -15.30 2.38
CA THR A 81 -9.24 -15.29 0.92
C THR A 81 -8.83 -16.62 0.30
N GLY A 82 -8.11 -17.46 1.01
CA GLY A 82 -7.47 -18.64 0.44
C GLY A 82 -6.30 -18.30 -0.48
N GLN A 83 -5.87 -17.03 -0.48
CA GLN A 83 -4.76 -16.55 -1.30
C GLN A 83 -3.58 -16.19 -0.43
N LEU A 84 -2.37 -16.44 -0.92
CA LEU A 84 -1.16 -15.96 -0.25
C LEU A 84 -1.09 -14.44 -0.37
N PHE A 85 -0.61 -13.80 0.70
CA PHE A 85 -0.34 -12.36 0.69
C PHE A 85 0.99 -12.11 -0.01
N THR A 86 0.93 -11.87 -1.31
CA THR A 86 2.10 -11.78 -2.17
C THR A 86 1.87 -10.81 -3.32
N SER A 87 2.90 -10.60 -4.15
CA SER A 87 2.78 -9.74 -5.33
C SER A 87 1.74 -10.26 -6.32
N GLY A 88 1.14 -9.35 -7.07
CA GLY A 88 0.19 -9.67 -8.13
C GLY A 88 -1.28 -9.66 -7.71
N ILE A 89 -1.57 -9.42 -6.44
CA ILE A 89 -2.95 -9.37 -5.96
C ILE A 89 -3.43 -7.93 -5.80
N LYS A 90 -4.73 -7.72 -5.98
CA LYS A 90 -5.38 -6.44 -5.69
C LYS A 90 -5.93 -6.45 -4.28
N VAL A 91 -5.69 -5.37 -3.57
CA VAL A 91 -6.03 -5.24 -2.15
C VAL A 91 -6.75 -3.92 -1.89
N LEU A 92 -7.56 -3.93 -0.83
CA LEU A 92 -8.11 -2.73 -0.20
C LEU A 92 -7.51 -2.65 1.19
N VAL A 93 -6.68 -1.64 1.41
CA VAL A 93 -5.93 -1.48 2.66
C VAL A 93 -6.24 -0.14 3.30
N LYS A 94 -6.27 -0.14 4.62
CA LYS A 94 -6.41 1.07 5.41
C LYS A 94 -5.01 1.56 5.77
N VAL A 95 -4.68 2.78 5.36
CA VAL A 95 -3.32 3.31 5.47
C VAL A 95 -3.32 4.68 6.12
N THR A 96 -2.19 5.01 6.77
CA THR A 96 -1.83 6.37 7.13
C THR A 96 -0.74 6.85 6.19
N VAL A 97 -0.77 8.15 5.86
CA VAL A 97 0.27 8.77 5.03
C VAL A 97 1.47 9.09 5.93
N ALA A 98 2.63 8.67 5.52
CA ALA A 98 3.87 8.88 6.26
C ALA A 98 4.92 9.55 5.38
N PHE A 99 5.78 10.34 5.99
CA PHE A 99 6.93 10.95 5.33
C PHE A 99 8.11 10.93 6.29
N HIS A 100 9.23 10.44 5.81
CA HIS A 100 10.48 10.40 6.57
C HIS A 100 11.51 11.30 5.88
N GLU A 101 12.26 12.07 6.66
CA GLU A 101 13.22 13.03 6.10
C GLU A 101 14.25 12.38 5.18
N LEU A 102 14.59 11.10 5.43
CA LEU A 102 15.56 10.36 4.63
C LEU A 102 14.91 9.53 3.54
N TYR A 103 13.80 8.83 3.86
CA TYR A 103 13.20 7.83 2.96
C TYR A 103 12.03 8.36 2.13
N GLY A 104 11.48 9.51 2.48
CA GLY A 104 10.40 10.17 1.74
C GLY A 104 9.02 9.60 2.04
N TYR A 105 8.15 9.76 1.06
CA TYR A 105 6.74 9.40 1.15
C TYR A 105 6.54 7.88 1.19
N SER A 106 5.65 7.44 2.07
CA SER A 106 5.22 6.05 2.12
C SER A 106 3.83 5.95 2.78
N LEU A 107 3.22 4.77 2.66
CA LEU A 107 1.96 4.45 3.31
C LEU A 107 2.20 3.41 4.38
N THR A 108 1.66 3.63 5.58
CA THR A 108 1.71 2.65 6.66
C THR A 108 0.37 1.93 6.73
N VAL A 109 0.40 0.62 6.53
CA VAL A 109 -0.82 -0.19 6.51
C VAL A 109 -1.27 -0.49 7.93
N GLN A 110 -2.55 -0.22 8.21
CA GLN A 110 -3.17 -0.46 9.51
C GLN A 110 -4.14 -1.63 9.48
N ASP A 111 -4.76 -1.89 8.34
CA ASP A 111 -5.79 -2.92 8.20
C ASP A 111 -5.96 -3.31 6.73
N ILE A 112 -6.68 -4.41 6.48
CA ILE A 112 -6.98 -4.89 5.14
C ILE A 112 -8.41 -5.43 5.10
N ASP A 113 -9.08 -5.23 3.96
CA ASP A 113 -10.40 -5.80 3.72
C ASP A 113 -10.30 -6.95 2.72
N PRO A 114 -10.39 -8.22 3.18
CA PRO A 114 -10.26 -9.36 2.28
C PRO A 114 -11.39 -9.49 1.26
N THR A 115 -12.57 -8.93 1.53
CA THR A 115 -13.71 -9.02 0.62
C THR A 115 -13.45 -8.36 -0.72
N TYR A 116 -12.66 -7.30 -0.74
CA TYR A 116 -12.27 -6.64 -1.99
C TYR A 116 -11.45 -7.58 -2.88
N THR A 117 -10.48 -8.29 -2.32
CA THR A 117 -9.65 -9.26 -3.06
C THR A 117 -10.49 -10.41 -3.59
N LEU A 118 -11.40 -10.94 -2.76
CA LEU A 118 -12.33 -11.99 -3.17
C LEU A 118 -13.23 -11.52 -4.32
N GLY A 119 -13.74 -10.30 -4.26
CA GLY A 119 -14.54 -9.73 -5.33
C GLY A 119 -13.78 -9.58 -6.63
N ASP A 120 -12.53 -9.14 -6.56
CA ASP A 120 -11.65 -9.03 -7.72
C ASP A 120 -11.38 -10.39 -8.36
N MET A 121 -11.07 -11.40 -7.54
CA MET A 121 -10.85 -12.77 -8.01
C MET A 121 -12.09 -13.35 -8.70
N ALA A 122 -13.26 -13.16 -8.12
CA ALA A 122 -14.53 -13.63 -8.68
C ALA A 122 -14.81 -12.97 -10.03
N ARG A 123 -14.54 -11.67 -10.16
CA ARG A 123 -14.70 -10.93 -11.41
C ARG A 123 -13.75 -11.44 -12.48
N ARG A 124 -12.47 -11.67 -12.16
CA ARG A 124 -11.48 -12.22 -13.11
C ARG A 124 -11.90 -13.60 -13.60
N ARG A 125 -12.41 -14.45 -12.72
CA ARG A 125 -12.89 -15.78 -13.07
C ARG A 125 -14.06 -15.70 -14.07
N ARG A 126 -15.01 -14.80 -13.87
CA ARG A 126 -16.14 -14.59 -14.78
C ARG A 126 -15.69 -14.10 -16.16
N GLU A 127 -14.72 -13.19 -16.21
CA GLU A 127 -14.16 -12.70 -17.47
C GLU A 127 -13.50 -13.82 -18.27
N VAL A 128 -12.72 -14.67 -17.62
CA VAL A 128 -12.07 -15.82 -18.27
C VAL A 128 -13.13 -16.77 -18.83
N LEU A 129 -14.18 -17.09 -18.08
CA LEU A 129 -15.24 -17.98 -18.52
C LEU A 129 -16.02 -17.42 -19.70
N ARG A 130 -16.17 -16.10 -19.81
CA ARG A 130 -16.84 -15.46 -20.96
C ARG A 130 -16.01 -15.55 -22.24
N GLN A 131 -14.69 -15.66 -22.14
CA GLN A 131 -13.81 -15.76 -23.29
C GLN A 131 -13.73 -17.19 -23.84
N LEU A 132 -14.17 -18.16 -23.10
CA LEU A 132 -14.24 -19.56 -23.53
C LEU A 132 -15.54 -19.84 -24.28
#